data_ed15f12e8ecfdcf6ac0ffdbfd58b8b09
#
_entry.id   ed15f12e8ecfdcf6ac0ffdbfd58b8b09
#
_cell.length_a   1.000
_cell.length_b   1.000
_cell.length_c   1.000
_cell.angle_alpha   90.00
_cell.angle_beta   90.00
_cell.angle_gamma   90.00
#
_symmetry.space_group_name_H-M   'P 1'
#
loop_
_entity.id
_entity.type
_entity.pdbx_description
1 polymer ?
#
loop_
_entity_poly.entity_id
_entity_poly.type
_entity_poly.pdbx_seq_one_letter_code
_entity_poly.pdbx_strand_id
1 'polypeptide(L)'
;MKKIATLLALSAALSAPAWAATETVTLSIPGMTCGACPITVRTALKRVPGVEKVGIDEAQKLVTVTYDDSKTNVQALTQATKDAGYPSSIKR
;
A
#
# COMPACT_ATOMS: atom_id res chain seq x y z
N MET A 1 -7.62 -45.48 -9.53
CA MET A 1 -7.83 -44.97 -8.20
C MET A 1 -6.65 -44.17 -7.69
N LYS A 2 -5.46 -44.70 -7.84
CA LYS A 2 -4.26 -43.98 -7.37
C LYS A 2 -4.03 -42.67 -8.12
N LYS A 3 -4.41 -42.62 -9.39
CA LYS A 3 -4.27 -41.42 -10.22
C LYS A 3 -5.15 -40.24 -9.75
N ILE A 4 -6.29 -40.55 -9.18
CA ILE A 4 -7.23 -39.54 -8.69
C ILE A 4 -6.65 -38.80 -7.51
N ALA A 5 -6.00 -39.51 -6.60
CA ALA A 5 -5.39 -38.89 -5.42
C ALA A 5 -4.28 -37.91 -5.82
N THR A 6 -3.52 -38.24 -6.83
CA THR A 6 -2.45 -37.37 -7.34
C THR A 6 -3.00 -36.06 -7.89
N LEU A 7 -4.09 -36.14 -8.62
CA LEU A 7 -4.72 -34.95 -9.20
C LEU A 7 -5.26 -34.02 -8.12
N LEU A 8 -5.80 -34.55 -7.04
CA LEU A 8 -6.30 -33.74 -5.94
C LEU A 8 -5.19 -32.96 -5.24
N ALA A 9 -4.05 -33.62 -5.06
CA ALA A 9 -2.91 -32.95 -4.43
C ALA A 9 -2.41 -31.78 -5.28
N LEU A 10 -2.42 -31.94 -6.57
CA LEU A 10 -1.97 -30.90 -7.50
C LEU A 10 -2.90 -29.69 -7.48
N SER A 11 -4.20 -29.94 -7.40
CA SER A 11 -5.19 -28.86 -7.33
C SER A 11 -5.03 -28.02 -6.07
N ALA A 12 -4.75 -28.64 -4.95
CA ALA A 12 -4.54 -27.91 -3.69
C ALA A 12 -3.31 -27.01 -3.77
N ALA A 13 -2.26 -27.46 -4.41
CA ALA A 13 -1.04 -26.67 -4.56
C ALA A 13 -1.25 -25.42 -5.42
N LEU A 14 -2.12 -25.48 -6.41
CA LEU A 14 -2.37 -24.35 -7.31
C LEU A 14 -3.20 -23.25 -6.70
N SER A 15 -3.98 -23.54 -5.68
CA SER A 15 -4.86 -22.52 -5.07
C SER A 15 -4.15 -21.65 -4.03
N ALA A 16 -2.99 -22.03 -3.54
CA ALA A 16 -2.31 -21.35 -2.45
C ALA A 16 -1.74 -19.98 -2.80
N PRO A 17 -1.13 -19.73 -3.97
CA PRO A 17 -0.43 -18.46 -4.23
C PRO A 17 -1.30 -17.33 -4.77
N ALA A 18 -2.60 -17.48 -4.82
CA ALA A 18 -3.43 -16.54 -5.56
C ALA A 18 -3.96 -15.36 -4.75
N TRP A 19 -3.39 -15.01 -3.61
CA TRP A 19 -3.96 -13.97 -2.78
C TRP A 19 -2.95 -13.00 -2.22
N ALA A 20 -3.47 -11.85 -1.88
CA ALA A 20 -2.86 -10.69 -1.25
C ALA A 20 -1.35 -10.57 -1.42
N ALA A 21 -0.94 -9.71 -2.31
CA ALA A 21 0.45 -9.29 -2.39
C ALA A 21 0.62 -7.99 -1.63
N THR A 22 1.59 -7.93 -0.73
CA THR A 22 1.94 -6.71 -0.04
C THR A 22 2.91 -5.93 -0.93
N GLU A 23 2.54 -4.69 -1.25
CA GLU A 23 3.33 -3.82 -2.10
C GLU A 23 3.81 -2.61 -1.31
N THR A 24 4.95 -2.05 -1.72
CA THR A 24 5.50 -0.84 -1.11
C THR A 24 5.68 0.23 -2.17
N VAL A 25 5.19 1.43 -1.89
CA VAL A 25 5.33 2.57 -2.80
C VAL A 25 5.87 3.76 -2.03
N THR A 26 6.71 4.56 -2.68
CA THR A 26 7.21 5.81 -2.13
C THR A 26 6.52 6.97 -2.83
N LEU A 27 5.92 7.84 -2.04
CA LEU A 27 5.22 9.02 -2.53
C LEU A 27 6.02 10.27 -2.20
N SER A 28 6.10 11.20 -3.15
CA SER A 28 6.69 12.52 -2.94
C SER A 28 5.58 13.50 -2.60
N ILE A 29 5.71 14.19 -1.48
CA ILE A 29 4.71 15.14 -1.01
C ILE A 29 5.39 16.49 -0.75
N PRO A 30 5.58 17.31 -1.78
CA PRO A 30 6.28 18.60 -1.63
C PRO A 30 5.62 19.57 -0.65
N GLY A 31 4.30 19.47 -0.48
CA GLY A 31 3.57 20.33 0.45
C GLY A 31 3.74 20.00 1.92
N MET A 32 4.48 18.95 2.25
CA MET A 32 4.69 18.51 3.62
C MET A 32 5.80 19.36 4.27
N THR A 33 5.50 20.62 4.55
CA THR A 33 6.49 21.60 5.00
C THR A 33 6.31 22.08 6.43
N CYS A 34 5.25 21.65 7.11
CA CYS A 34 4.99 22.07 8.50
C CYS A 34 5.23 20.91 9.48
N GLY A 35 5.36 21.23 10.77
CA GLY A 35 5.63 20.22 11.79
C GLY A 35 4.50 19.20 11.97
N ALA A 36 3.25 19.61 11.72
CA ALA A 36 2.09 18.72 11.85
C ALA A 36 1.75 18.00 10.56
N CYS A 37 2.35 18.39 9.43
CA CYS A 37 2.03 17.80 8.13
C CYS A 37 2.28 16.29 8.07
N PRO A 38 3.39 15.76 8.59
CA PRO A 38 3.62 14.32 8.57
C PRO A 38 2.53 13.54 9.31
N ILE A 39 2.05 14.09 10.41
CA ILE A 39 1.00 13.43 11.20
C ILE A 39 -0.30 13.38 10.42
N THR A 40 -0.66 14.48 9.76
CA THR A 40 -1.87 14.53 8.93
C THR A 40 -1.81 13.55 7.78
N VAL A 41 -0.68 13.50 7.07
CA VAL A 41 -0.48 12.58 5.95
C VAL A 41 -0.56 11.13 6.43
N ARG A 42 0.12 10.82 7.52
CA ARG A 42 0.09 9.47 8.08
C ARG A 42 -1.33 9.04 8.44
N THR A 43 -2.08 9.92 9.11
CA THR A 43 -3.45 9.63 9.50
C THR A 43 -4.33 9.39 8.28
N ALA A 44 -4.19 10.24 7.26
CA ALA A 44 -4.97 10.09 6.04
C ALA A 44 -4.69 8.76 5.35
N LEU A 45 -3.43 8.38 5.26
CA LEU A 45 -3.05 7.12 4.61
C LEU A 45 -3.50 5.91 5.42
N LYS A 46 -3.40 5.96 6.74
CA LYS A 46 -3.82 4.85 7.59
C LYS A 46 -5.32 4.60 7.56
N ARG A 47 -6.11 5.59 7.16
CA ARG A 47 -7.54 5.42 7.01
C ARG A 47 -7.93 4.66 5.75
N VAL A 48 -7.03 4.52 4.81
CA VAL A 48 -7.29 3.76 3.58
C VAL A 48 -7.28 2.28 3.92
N PRO A 49 -8.37 1.55 3.66
CA PRO A 49 -8.39 0.10 3.90
C PRO A 49 -7.30 -0.58 3.10
N GLY A 50 -6.57 -1.47 3.73
CA GLY A 50 -5.48 -2.18 3.08
C GLY A 50 -4.10 -1.60 3.33
N VAL A 51 -4.00 -0.40 3.88
CA VAL A 51 -2.70 0.17 4.27
C VAL A 51 -2.24 -0.50 5.56
N GLU A 52 -1.03 -1.07 5.52
CA GLU A 52 -0.48 -1.79 6.66
C GLU A 52 0.55 -0.97 7.42
N LYS A 53 1.34 -0.15 6.71
CA LYS A 53 2.43 0.58 7.32
C LYS A 53 2.70 1.87 6.57
N VAL A 54 3.03 2.92 7.31
CA VAL A 54 3.37 4.22 6.75
C VAL A 54 4.65 4.71 7.41
N GLY A 55 5.68 4.95 6.59
CA GLY A 55 6.95 5.53 7.04
C GLY A 55 7.13 6.90 6.42
N ILE A 56 7.60 7.88 7.20
CA ILE A 56 7.74 9.26 6.73
C ILE A 56 9.17 9.71 6.84
N ASP A 57 9.71 10.26 5.75
CA ASP A 57 11.00 10.94 5.70
C ASP A 57 10.74 12.43 5.52
N GLU A 58 10.78 13.18 6.61
CA GLU A 58 10.45 14.60 6.59
C GLU A 58 11.50 15.41 5.84
N ALA A 59 12.76 15.00 5.92
CA ALA A 59 13.85 15.74 5.29
C ALA A 59 13.72 15.76 3.77
N GLN A 60 13.29 14.65 3.18
CA GLN A 60 13.12 14.53 1.74
C GLN A 60 11.67 14.68 1.29
N LYS A 61 10.74 14.84 2.23
CA LYS A 61 9.31 14.95 1.95
C LYS A 61 8.79 13.73 1.22
N LEU A 62 9.23 12.55 1.66
CA LEU A 62 8.84 11.27 1.09
C LEU A 62 8.05 10.46 2.10
N VAL A 63 7.10 9.70 1.60
CA VAL A 63 6.31 8.78 2.42
C VAL A 63 6.36 7.41 1.78
N THR A 64 6.73 6.41 2.55
CA THR A 64 6.75 5.02 2.10
C THR A 64 5.52 4.34 2.67
N VAL A 65 4.70 3.78 1.80
CA VAL A 65 3.44 3.12 2.19
C VAL A 65 3.52 1.65 1.81
N THR A 66 3.28 0.80 2.79
CA THR A 66 3.13 -0.64 2.58
C THR A 66 1.64 -0.96 2.63
N TYR A 67 1.14 -1.58 1.58
CA TYR A 67 -0.29 -1.83 1.45
C TYR A 67 -0.57 -3.17 0.80
N ASP A 68 -1.78 -3.66 1.00
CA ASP A 68 -2.28 -4.90 0.41
C ASP A 68 -2.94 -4.55 -0.92
N ASP A 69 -2.36 -4.96 -2.04
CA ASP A 69 -2.84 -4.59 -3.36
C ASP A 69 -4.16 -5.27 -3.75
N SER A 70 -4.61 -6.24 -2.98
CA SER A 70 -5.93 -6.80 -3.17
C SER A 70 -7.03 -5.93 -2.56
N LYS A 71 -6.68 -4.98 -1.70
CA LYS A 71 -7.64 -4.11 -1.00
C LYS A 71 -7.57 -2.67 -1.45
N THR A 72 -6.42 -2.20 -1.90
CA THR A 72 -6.24 -0.83 -2.33
C THR A 72 -5.21 -0.74 -3.44
N ASN A 73 -4.95 0.46 -3.93
CA ASN A 73 -3.98 0.70 -4.98
C ASN A 73 -3.34 2.08 -4.79
N VAL A 74 -2.33 2.38 -5.60
CA VAL A 74 -1.59 3.64 -5.49
C VAL A 74 -2.49 4.85 -5.72
N GLN A 75 -3.47 4.74 -6.62
CA GLN A 75 -4.39 5.84 -6.88
C GLN A 75 -5.22 6.19 -5.66
N ALA A 76 -5.65 5.20 -4.89
CA ALA A 76 -6.37 5.45 -3.64
C ALA A 76 -5.48 6.15 -2.62
N LEU A 77 -4.20 5.80 -2.57
CA LEU A 77 -3.25 6.42 -1.66
C LEU A 77 -2.99 7.88 -2.02
N THR A 78 -2.74 8.18 -3.31
CA THR A 78 -2.53 9.54 -3.75
C THR A 78 -3.79 10.39 -3.60
N GLN A 79 -4.95 9.80 -3.80
CA GLN A 79 -6.21 10.50 -3.59
C GLN A 79 -6.41 10.83 -2.09
N ALA A 80 -6.04 9.91 -1.21
CA ALA A 80 -6.17 10.14 0.23
C ALA A 80 -5.30 11.31 0.68
N THR A 81 -4.06 11.42 0.20
CA THR A 81 -3.20 12.53 0.55
C THR A 81 -3.71 13.84 -0.03
N LYS A 82 -4.22 13.81 -1.26
CA LYS A 82 -4.79 14.98 -1.91
C LYS A 82 -6.00 15.50 -1.14
N ASP A 83 -6.88 14.59 -0.71
CA ASP A 83 -8.07 14.96 0.06
C ASP A 83 -7.70 15.57 1.41
N ALA A 84 -6.56 15.20 1.95
CA ALA A 84 -6.05 15.78 3.20
C ALA A 84 -5.35 17.12 2.96
N GLY A 85 -5.21 17.57 1.72
CA GLY A 85 -4.56 18.82 1.37
C GLY A 85 -3.09 18.68 0.97
N TYR A 86 -2.63 17.47 0.76
CA TYR A 86 -1.22 17.18 0.45
C TYR A 86 -1.09 16.34 -0.81
N PRO A 87 -1.22 16.95 -1.99
CA PRO A 87 -1.06 16.21 -3.25
C PRO A 87 0.27 15.49 -3.30
N SER A 88 0.25 14.25 -3.77
CA SER A 88 1.43 13.42 -3.84
C SER A 88 1.62 12.84 -5.22
N SER A 89 2.84 12.42 -5.52
CA SER A 89 3.17 11.72 -6.74
C SER A 89 4.08 10.55 -6.42
N ILE A 90 4.09 9.57 -7.30
CA ILE A 90 4.95 8.40 -7.10
C ILE A 90 6.39 8.82 -7.37
N LYS A 91 7.26 8.51 -6.42
CA LYS A 91 8.69 8.71 -6.62
C LYS A 91 9.28 7.45 -7.22
N ARG A 92 10.02 7.60 -8.28
CA ARG A 92 10.70 6.49 -8.95
C ARG A 92 12.20 6.64 -8.99
#